data_2f6fc534ea7ecb6163fd63a47bc6f3bd
#
_entry.id   2f6fc534ea7ecb6163fd63a47bc6f3bd
#
_cell.length_a   1.000
_cell.length_b   1.000
_cell.length_c   1.000
_cell.angle_alpha   90.00
_cell.angle_beta   90.00
_cell.angle_gamma   90.00
#
_symmetry.space_group_name_H-M   'P 1'
#
loop_
_entity.id
_entity.type
_entity.pdbx_description
1 polymer ?
#
loop_
_entity_poly.entity_id
_entity_poly.type
_entity_poly.pdbx_seq_one_letter_code
_entity_poly.pdbx_strand_id
1 'polypeptide(L)'
;MEVKCKICGYETTRRGLMPHVSQKHEIGLEDYVAKYGEYRKRQSNLLTRSKDSEVICKVCNEKCASERHLSYHLKMSHNLKRRDYITKYLLNDNIPLCKCGCGEQVSIRSSGKPPYWSEYISGHNIYDAHVGAKRSHESKMKMRQAAINRMKEKNSVFFYNAVSKQELDFAQWLKEELNQIVVSSDKSVLSGLELDMYLPENNLAIEINGIRFHSDMYKDRNYHLKKTKECNEKGIRLIHIWSCDLLNKEDIIKSQVRHILGLSQNKVYARDCEIKEVSINDCHVFLRKNHLQGSVVSKHRYGLYHNNELVQIITFGKMRYAKRENEHTNAFELLRLCSKLNTTVVGGSSKLFNHFIKLHNPNYVLSYANRDWSMGSVYNLLNMKEAGYT
;
A
#
# COMPACT_ATOMS: atom_id res chain seq x y z
N MET A 1 2.37 15.24 30.26
CA MET A 1 2.10 16.05 31.44
C MET A 1 1.87 17.47 30.95
N GLU A 2 0.72 17.99 31.24
CA GLU A 2 0.36 19.38 31.03
C GLU A 2 0.93 20.23 32.17
N VAL A 3 1.36 21.42 31.87
CA VAL A 3 1.88 22.39 32.81
C VAL A 3 1.18 23.74 32.61
N LYS A 4 1.01 24.49 33.73
CA LYS A 4 0.39 25.82 33.69
C LYS A 4 1.44 26.90 33.78
N CYS A 5 1.30 27.92 32.95
CA CYS A 5 2.08 29.15 33.09
C CYS A 5 1.77 29.82 34.44
N LYS A 6 2.77 30.04 35.25
CA LYS A 6 2.60 30.67 36.60
C LYS A 6 2.25 32.17 36.55
N ILE A 7 2.35 32.78 35.35
CA ILE A 7 2.05 34.21 35.18
C ILE A 7 0.57 34.39 34.80
N CYS A 8 0.06 33.62 33.83
CA CYS A 8 -1.30 33.82 33.27
C CYS A 8 -2.22 32.61 33.38
N GLY A 9 -1.76 31.51 33.98
CA GLY A 9 -2.58 30.28 34.13
C GLY A 9 -2.76 29.46 32.85
N TYR A 10 -2.20 29.86 31.70
CA TYR A 10 -2.34 29.18 30.45
C TYR A 10 -1.81 27.75 30.51
N GLU A 11 -2.63 26.79 30.10
CA GLU A 11 -2.28 25.38 30.09
C GLU A 11 -1.59 25.00 28.78
N THR A 12 -0.46 24.34 28.88
CA THR A 12 0.30 23.91 27.71
C THR A 12 1.16 22.68 28.04
N THR A 13 1.81 22.13 27.03
CA THR A 13 2.77 21.06 27.26
C THR A 13 4.07 21.63 27.87
N ARG A 14 4.83 20.77 28.53
CA ARG A 14 6.12 21.15 29.11
C ARG A 14 7.10 21.77 28.10
N ARG A 15 6.99 21.37 26.81
CA ARG A 15 7.80 21.94 25.71
C ARG A 15 7.26 23.29 25.23
N GLY A 16 5.95 23.51 25.37
CA GLY A 16 5.28 24.74 24.97
C GLY A 16 5.36 25.88 26.00
N LEU A 17 5.72 25.57 27.28
CA LEU A 17 5.71 26.57 28.34
C LEU A 17 6.72 27.70 28.09
N MET A 18 7.96 27.38 27.77
CA MET A 18 8.98 28.41 27.57
C MET A 18 8.79 29.26 26.30
N PRO A 19 8.43 28.69 25.15
CA PRO A 19 8.00 29.49 24.02
C PRO A 19 6.83 30.43 24.36
N HIS A 20 5.83 29.95 25.09
CA HIS A 20 4.71 30.78 25.56
C HIS A 20 5.18 31.93 26.49
N VAL A 21 6.02 31.63 27.50
CA VAL A 21 6.53 32.63 28.43
C VAL A 21 7.37 33.69 27.74
N SER A 22 8.25 33.28 26.84
CA SER A 22 9.07 34.20 26.06
C SER A 22 8.27 35.08 25.11
N GLN A 23 7.28 34.51 24.41
CA GLN A 23 6.49 35.24 23.41
C GLN A 23 5.39 36.11 24.00
N LYS A 24 4.75 35.66 25.11
CA LYS A 24 3.60 36.35 25.70
C LYS A 24 3.96 37.26 26.85
N HIS A 25 5.03 36.94 27.57
CA HIS A 25 5.43 37.69 28.77
C HIS A 25 6.79 38.34 28.65
N GLU A 26 7.49 38.12 27.52
CA GLU A 26 8.83 38.69 27.23
C GLU A 26 9.89 38.40 28.31
N ILE A 27 9.72 37.28 29.05
CA ILE A 27 10.58 36.86 30.14
C ILE A 27 11.47 35.72 29.72
N GLY A 28 12.78 35.83 30.03
CA GLY A 28 13.74 34.77 29.79
C GLY A 28 13.56 33.56 30.71
N LEU A 29 14.16 32.41 30.36
CA LEU A 29 14.11 31.21 31.21
C LEU A 29 14.67 31.44 32.61
N GLU A 30 15.77 32.16 32.70
CA GLU A 30 16.49 32.42 33.97
C GLU A 30 15.63 33.27 34.91
N ASP A 31 15.04 34.32 34.41
CA ASP A 31 14.16 35.23 35.17
C ASP A 31 12.86 34.52 35.60
N TYR A 32 12.30 33.70 34.72
CA TYR A 32 11.11 32.90 35.06
C TYR A 32 11.39 31.89 36.16
N VAL A 33 12.53 31.19 36.08
CA VAL A 33 12.96 30.23 37.13
C VAL A 33 13.27 30.91 38.44
N ALA A 34 13.95 32.05 38.41
CA ALA A 34 14.25 32.84 39.60
C ALA A 34 12.99 33.30 40.34
N LYS A 35 11.94 33.70 39.58
CA LYS A 35 10.72 34.27 40.20
C LYS A 35 9.66 33.23 40.58
N TYR A 36 9.54 32.13 39.82
CA TYR A 36 8.45 31.16 39.95
C TYR A 36 8.88 29.73 40.30
N GLY A 37 10.20 29.52 40.54
CA GLY A 37 10.75 28.22 40.95
C GLY A 37 11.17 27.32 39.82
N GLU A 38 11.73 26.16 40.15
CA GLU A 38 12.37 25.26 39.19
C GLU A 38 11.50 24.87 37.99
N TYR A 39 11.87 25.33 36.84
CA TYR A 39 11.59 24.64 35.59
C TYR A 39 12.61 23.50 35.45
N ARG A 40 12.29 22.29 35.93
CA ARG A 40 13.17 21.13 35.75
C ARG A 40 13.36 20.90 34.25
N LYS A 41 14.47 21.40 33.68
CA LYS A 41 15.01 20.80 32.45
C LYS A 41 15.05 19.30 32.69
N ARG A 42 14.53 18.50 31.75
CA ARG A 42 14.84 17.07 31.77
C ARG A 42 16.33 16.96 31.98
N GLN A 43 16.73 16.41 33.10
CA GLN A 43 18.09 15.89 33.20
C GLN A 43 18.19 14.89 32.05
N SER A 44 18.81 15.29 30.94
CA SER A 44 19.37 14.34 30.03
C SER A 44 20.21 13.43 30.90
N ASN A 45 19.95 12.12 30.86
CA ASN A 45 20.69 11.12 31.60
C ASN A 45 22.18 11.34 31.35
N LEU A 46 22.81 12.12 32.22
CA LEU A 46 24.24 12.42 32.22
C LEU A 46 25.03 11.26 32.86
N LEU A 47 24.37 10.12 33.12
CA LEU A 47 24.93 9.02 33.90
C LEU A 47 25.40 7.82 33.06
N THR A 48 25.57 7.95 31.75
CA THR A 48 26.37 6.98 30.98
C THR A 48 27.10 7.66 29.83
N ARG A 49 27.77 8.78 30.08
CA ARG A 49 28.87 9.19 29.22
C ARG A 49 30.08 8.34 29.60
N SER A 50 30.31 7.28 28.79
CA SER A 50 31.66 6.76 28.62
C SER A 50 32.62 7.95 28.53
N LYS A 51 33.73 7.93 29.28
CA LYS A 51 34.82 8.89 29.12
C LYS A 51 35.14 8.98 27.63
N ASP A 52 34.62 10.01 26.96
CA ASP A 52 35.02 10.30 25.59
C ASP A 52 36.51 10.66 25.70
N SER A 53 37.37 9.86 25.08
CA SER A 53 38.79 10.09 25.03
C SER A 53 39.04 11.48 24.45
N GLU A 54 39.92 12.26 25.09
CA GLU A 54 40.42 13.52 24.57
C GLU A 54 40.86 13.33 23.10
N VAL A 55 40.44 14.23 22.24
CA VAL A 55 40.77 14.19 20.81
C VAL A 55 41.61 15.43 20.49
N ILE A 56 42.73 15.21 19.80
CA ILE A 56 43.64 16.30 19.44
C ILE A 56 43.35 16.79 18.01
N CYS A 57 43.16 18.07 17.83
CA CYS A 57 43.03 18.69 16.52
C CYS A 57 44.36 18.58 15.75
N LYS A 58 44.36 17.92 14.59
CA LYS A 58 45.55 17.75 13.77
C LYS A 58 45.96 19.03 13.00
N VAL A 59 45.17 20.10 13.07
CA VAL A 59 45.48 21.39 12.44
C VAL A 59 46.31 22.27 13.33
N CYS A 60 45.94 22.35 14.65
CA CYS A 60 46.57 23.27 15.61
C CYS A 60 47.06 22.56 16.87
N ASN A 61 46.96 21.25 16.99
CA ASN A 61 47.29 20.41 18.15
C ASN A 61 46.52 20.73 19.44
N GLU A 62 45.42 21.49 19.36
CA GLU A 62 44.58 21.78 20.53
C GLU A 62 43.83 20.52 21.00
N LYS A 63 43.75 20.34 22.33
CA LYS A 63 43.02 19.23 22.94
C LYS A 63 41.55 19.54 23.04
N CYS A 64 40.73 18.72 22.41
CA CYS A 64 39.29 18.80 22.46
C CYS A 64 38.74 17.73 23.40
N ALA A 65 37.79 18.09 24.26
CA ALA A 65 37.22 17.19 25.25
C ALA A 65 36.37 16.03 24.65
N SER A 66 36.02 16.10 23.37
CA SER A 66 35.24 15.08 22.66
C SER A 66 35.25 15.31 21.15
N GLU A 67 34.85 14.30 20.40
CA GLU A 67 34.63 14.37 18.94
C GLU A 67 33.62 15.47 18.52
N ARG A 68 32.65 15.74 19.38
CA ARG A 68 31.68 16.82 19.15
C ARG A 68 32.31 18.18 19.38
N HIS A 69 33.14 18.29 20.39
CA HIS A 69 33.93 19.52 20.64
C HIS A 69 34.94 19.78 19.51
N LEU A 70 35.62 18.74 19.03
CA LEU A 70 36.48 18.86 17.85
C LEU A 70 35.71 19.37 16.63
N SER A 71 34.49 18.88 16.36
CA SER A 71 33.68 19.37 15.25
C SER A 71 33.33 20.85 15.34
N TYR A 72 33.02 21.32 16.55
CA TYR A 72 32.76 22.73 16.86
C TYR A 72 34.03 23.58 16.69
N HIS A 73 35.14 23.14 17.27
CA HIS A 73 36.44 23.77 17.15
C HIS A 73 36.90 23.91 15.68
N LEU A 74 36.81 22.86 14.89
CA LEU A 74 37.14 22.90 13.46
C LEU A 74 36.33 23.95 12.68
N LYS A 75 35.04 24.09 13.00
CA LYS A 75 34.18 25.09 12.36
C LYS A 75 34.53 26.51 12.80
N MET A 76 34.77 26.73 14.12
CA MET A 76 34.95 28.06 14.68
C MET A 76 36.38 28.59 14.51
N SER A 77 37.39 27.75 14.72
CA SER A 77 38.81 28.16 14.72
C SER A 77 39.47 27.98 13.32
N HIS A 78 38.99 27.07 12.51
CA HIS A 78 39.62 26.74 11.22
C HIS A 78 38.68 26.92 10.01
N ASN A 79 37.42 27.29 10.21
CA ASN A 79 36.39 27.35 9.15
C ASN A 79 36.35 26.09 8.29
N LEU A 80 36.60 24.93 8.90
CA LEU A 80 36.78 23.65 8.23
C LEU A 80 35.60 22.72 8.52
N LYS A 81 35.02 22.12 7.48
CA LYS A 81 34.00 21.09 7.65
C LYS A 81 34.63 19.78 8.13
N ARG A 82 33.97 19.07 9.03
CA ARG A 82 34.48 17.80 9.58
C ARG A 82 34.87 16.78 8.50
N ARG A 83 34.13 16.70 7.43
CA ARG A 83 34.43 15.81 6.31
C ARG A 83 35.76 16.15 5.65
N ASP A 84 35.97 17.40 5.38
CA ASP A 84 37.21 17.88 4.72
C ASP A 84 38.40 17.69 5.64
N TYR A 85 38.23 17.89 6.96
CA TYR A 85 39.26 17.59 7.96
C TYR A 85 39.63 16.09 7.94
N ILE A 86 38.66 15.19 7.94
CA ILE A 86 38.91 13.74 7.89
C ILE A 86 39.65 13.37 6.62
N THR A 87 39.19 13.87 5.48
CA THR A 87 39.82 13.61 4.18
C THR A 87 41.25 14.08 4.16
N LYS A 88 41.51 15.36 4.53
CA LYS A 88 42.80 15.97 4.40
C LYS A 88 43.81 15.57 5.48
N TYR A 89 43.40 15.57 6.75
CA TYR A 89 44.31 15.42 7.89
C TYR A 89 44.32 14.02 8.52
N LEU A 90 43.35 13.18 8.24
CA LEU A 90 43.32 11.79 8.71
C LEU A 90 43.58 10.78 7.60
N LEU A 91 43.19 11.08 6.36
CA LEU A 91 43.33 10.19 5.21
C LEU A 91 44.38 10.67 4.23
N ASN A 92 45.00 11.86 4.42
CA ASN A 92 45.97 12.47 3.51
C ASN A 92 45.45 12.45 2.05
N ASP A 93 44.18 12.85 1.85
CA ASP A 93 43.45 12.84 0.59
C ASP A 93 43.28 11.45 -0.07
N ASN A 94 43.66 10.39 0.62
CA ASN A 94 43.55 9.02 0.14
C ASN A 94 42.31 8.33 0.69
N ILE A 95 41.14 8.58 0.10
CA ILE A 95 39.89 7.99 0.52
C ILE A 95 39.86 6.49 0.20
N PRO A 96 39.60 5.60 1.15
CA PRO A 96 39.60 4.17 0.92
C PRO A 96 38.58 3.76 -0.16
N LEU A 97 38.95 2.76 -0.95
CA LEU A 97 38.06 2.13 -1.91
C LEU A 97 37.13 1.11 -1.22
N CYS A 98 35.98 0.88 -1.83
CA CYS A 98 35.03 -0.11 -1.38
C CYS A 98 35.64 -1.52 -1.38
N LYS A 99 35.55 -2.24 -0.28
CA LYS A 99 36.08 -3.60 -0.15
C LYS A 99 35.42 -4.63 -1.08
N CYS A 100 34.30 -4.29 -1.74
CA CYS A 100 33.67 -5.20 -2.70
C CYS A 100 34.44 -5.32 -4.02
N GLY A 101 35.46 -4.46 -4.26
CA GLY A 101 36.26 -4.48 -5.48
C GLY A 101 35.66 -3.67 -6.65
N CYS A 102 34.60 -2.88 -6.45
CA CYS A 102 33.99 -2.05 -7.51
C CYS A 102 34.84 -0.87 -7.97
N GLY A 103 35.94 -0.55 -7.26
CA GLY A 103 36.83 0.57 -7.59
C GLY A 103 36.32 1.95 -7.13
N GLU A 104 35.14 2.05 -6.54
CA GLU A 104 34.59 3.32 -6.06
C GLU A 104 35.02 3.63 -4.62
N GLN A 105 35.14 4.93 -4.30
CA GLN A 105 35.51 5.40 -2.97
C GLN A 105 34.35 5.31 -1.99
N VAL A 106 34.63 4.91 -0.73
CA VAL A 106 33.63 4.84 0.33
C VAL A 106 33.21 6.24 0.81
N SER A 107 32.02 6.33 1.35
CA SER A 107 31.52 7.59 1.92
C SER A 107 32.14 7.87 3.30
N ILE A 108 32.56 9.14 3.52
CA ILE A 108 33.09 9.61 4.80
C ILE A 108 31.92 10.12 5.67
N ARG A 109 31.86 9.66 6.91
CA ARG A 109 30.88 10.10 7.90
C ARG A 109 31.36 11.36 8.61
N SER A 110 30.50 12.37 8.70
CA SER A 110 30.80 13.63 9.40
C SER A 110 30.61 13.55 10.91
N SER A 111 30.13 12.41 11.44
CA SER A 111 29.86 12.21 12.89
C SER A 111 30.12 10.77 13.29
N GLY A 112 30.32 10.54 14.59
CA GLY A 112 30.57 9.21 15.16
C GLY A 112 32.01 8.99 15.60
N LYS A 113 32.32 7.76 16.02
CA LYS A 113 33.68 7.32 16.40
C LYS A 113 34.45 6.79 15.20
N PRO A 114 35.80 6.80 15.24
CA PRO A 114 36.62 6.15 14.21
C PRO A 114 36.27 4.65 14.04
N PRO A 115 36.46 4.08 12.82
CA PRO A 115 36.80 4.78 11.61
C PRO A 115 35.63 5.61 11.07
N TYR A 116 35.91 6.81 10.54
CA TYR A 116 34.88 7.74 10.03
C TYR A 116 34.37 7.37 8.63
N TRP A 117 34.65 6.20 8.16
CA TRP A 117 34.18 5.65 6.88
C TRP A 117 33.69 4.23 7.07
N SER A 118 32.85 3.78 6.16
CA SER A 118 32.42 2.39 6.07
C SER A 118 33.41 1.58 5.20
N GLU A 119 33.54 0.31 5.46
CA GLU A 119 34.35 -0.58 4.60
C GLU A 119 33.75 -0.78 3.21
N TYR A 120 32.45 -0.56 3.09
CA TYR A 120 31.66 -0.73 1.87
C TYR A 120 30.79 0.50 1.62
N ILE A 121 30.54 0.82 0.35
CA ILE A 121 29.50 1.75 -0.06
C ILE A 121 28.15 1.17 0.34
N SER A 122 27.16 2.03 0.61
CA SER A 122 25.80 1.58 0.92
C SER A 122 25.27 0.68 -0.21
N GLY A 123 24.88 -0.54 0.15
CA GLY A 123 24.49 -1.59 -0.81
C GLY A 123 25.64 -2.47 -1.34
N HIS A 124 26.89 -2.18 -1.00
CA HIS A 124 28.07 -2.94 -1.46
C HIS A 124 28.74 -3.78 -0.36
N ASN A 125 27.99 -4.20 0.65
CA ASN A 125 28.55 -5.07 1.68
C ASN A 125 28.80 -6.50 1.15
N ILE A 126 29.55 -7.32 1.90
CA ILE A 126 29.94 -8.67 1.46
C ILE A 126 28.75 -9.60 1.21
N TYR A 127 27.57 -9.27 1.78
CA TYR A 127 26.33 -9.98 1.52
C TYR A 127 25.70 -9.56 0.19
N ASP A 128 25.96 -8.34 -0.27
CA ASP A 128 25.48 -7.81 -1.56
C ASP A 128 26.40 -8.22 -2.74
N ALA A 129 27.64 -8.67 -2.50
CA ALA A 129 28.43 -9.34 -3.51
C ALA A 129 27.77 -10.64 -4.04
N HIS A 130 26.74 -11.12 -3.33
CA HIS A 130 25.84 -12.18 -3.78
C HIS A 130 24.51 -11.65 -4.37
N VAL A 131 24.27 -10.34 -4.41
CA VAL A 131 23.12 -9.71 -5.09
C VAL A 131 23.37 -9.73 -6.60
N GLY A 132 23.11 -10.81 -7.20
CA GLY A 132 23.32 -11.12 -8.62
C GLY A 132 23.57 -12.60 -8.83
N ALA A 133 24.08 -13.30 -7.84
CA ALA A 133 24.08 -14.74 -7.80
C ALA A 133 22.63 -15.22 -7.60
N LYS A 134 21.96 -15.57 -8.71
CA LYS A 134 20.63 -16.21 -8.65
C LYS A 134 20.78 -17.47 -7.82
N ARG A 135 20.34 -17.40 -6.55
CA ARG A 135 20.25 -18.59 -5.69
C ARG A 135 19.48 -19.67 -6.43
N SER A 136 19.96 -20.90 -6.42
CA SER A 136 19.27 -22.02 -7.05
C SER A 136 17.85 -22.13 -6.47
N HIS A 137 16.93 -22.64 -7.28
CA HIS A 137 15.55 -22.87 -6.85
C HIS A 137 15.50 -23.71 -5.57
N GLU A 138 16.36 -24.73 -5.47
CA GLU A 138 16.48 -25.59 -4.29
C GLU A 138 16.94 -24.83 -3.03
N SER A 139 17.91 -23.93 -3.15
CA SER A 139 18.36 -23.07 -2.05
C SER A 139 17.26 -22.14 -1.56
N LYS A 140 16.48 -21.58 -2.49
CA LYS A 140 15.31 -20.75 -2.14
C LYS A 140 14.24 -21.58 -1.43
N MET A 141 13.98 -22.80 -1.87
CA MET A 141 13.02 -23.71 -1.23
C MET A 141 13.47 -24.14 0.17
N LYS A 142 14.75 -24.45 0.38
CA LYS A 142 15.31 -24.76 1.73
C LYS A 142 15.17 -23.58 2.68
N MET A 143 15.45 -22.36 2.23
CA MET A 143 15.26 -21.15 3.04
C MET A 143 13.78 -20.88 3.36
N ARG A 144 12.90 -21.09 2.40
CA ARG A 144 11.44 -21.04 2.58
C ARG A 144 10.99 -22.04 3.64
N GLN A 145 11.38 -23.29 3.50
CA GLN A 145 11.01 -24.36 4.44
C GLN A 145 11.55 -24.09 5.85
N ALA A 146 12.78 -23.61 5.96
CA ALA A 146 13.35 -23.21 7.25
C ALA A 146 12.62 -22.02 7.89
N ALA A 147 12.12 -21.07 7.09
CA ALA A 147 11.30 -19.97 7.58
C ALA A 147 9.93 -20.47 8.06
N ILE A 148 9.27 -21.34 7.30
CA ILE A 148 8.00 -21.98 7.67
C ILE A 148 8.14 -22.77 8.98
N ASN A 149 9.20 -23.57 9.13
CA ASN A 149 9.44 -24.35 10.35
C ASN A 149 9.66 -23.44 11.56
N ARG A 150 10.48 -22.38 11.42
CA ARG A 150 10.66 -21.37 12.48
C ARG A 150 9.36 -20.64 12.86
N MET A 151 8.45 -20.45 11.92
CA MET A 151 7.12 -19.85 12.17
C MET A 151 6.21 -20.83 12.93
N LYS A 152 6.25 -22.12 12.61
CA LYS A 152 5.49 -23.16 13.33
C LYS A 152 5.97 -23.36 14.76
N GLU A 153 7.28 -23.26 15.00
CA GLU A 153 7.91 -23.42 16.33
C GLU A 153 7.72 -22.22 17.25
N LYS A 154 7.57 -21.02 16.69
CA LYS A 154 7.29 -19.80 17.46
C LYS A 154 5.82 -19.46 17.37
N ASN A 155 5.06 -19.84 18.40
CA ASN A 155 3.79 -19.18 18.79
C ASN A 155 4.10 -17.71 19.13
N SER A 156 4.55 -16.92 18.15
CA SER A 156 5.10 -15.61 18.45
C SER A 156 4.10 -14.52 18.15
N VAL A 157 3.72 -13.84 19.21
CA VAL A 157 3.02 -12.55 19.31
C VAL A 157 3.65 -11.44 18.40
N PHE A 158 4.78 -11.71 17.76
CA PHE A 158 5.53 -10.75 16.95
C PHE A 158 4.93 -10.44 15.56
N PHE A 159 3.96 -11.20 15.08
CA PHE A 159 3.36 -11.00 13.75
C PHE A 159 2.19 -10.01 13.71
N TYR A 160 1.67 -9.59 14.84
CA TYR A 160 0.58 -8.59 14.91
C TYR A 160 0.97 -7.19 14.40
N ASN A 161 2.26 -6.90 14.29
CA ASN A 161 2.72 -5.57 13.83
C ASN A 161 2.84 -5.42 12.30
N ALA A 162 2.59 -6.48 11.54
CA ALA A 162 2.68 -6.47 10.08
C ALA A 162 1.31 -6.42 9.38
N VAL A 163 0.23 -6.72 10.11
CA VAL A 163 -1.14 -6.71 9.56
C VAL A 163 -1.70 -5.29 9.63
N SER A 164 -2.19 -4.78 8.52
CA SER A 164 -2.78 -3.44 8.49
C SER A 164 -4.11 -3.41 9.25
N LYS A 165 -4.46 -2.22 9.78
CA LYS A 165 -5.78 -2.04 10.43
C LYS A 165 -6.92 -2.40 9.48
N GLN A 166 -6.80 -2.06 8.19
CA GLN A 166 -7.81 -2.36 7.18
C GLN A 166 -8.00 -3.87 6.98
N GLU A 167 -6.92 -4.66 7.00
CA GLU A 167 -7.00 -6.13 6.94
C GLU A 167 -7.72 -6.70 8.16
N LEU A 168 -7.39 -6.20 9.37
CA LEU A 168 -8.04 -6.63 10.60
C LEU A 168 -9.54 -6.31 10.61
N ASP A 169 -9.90 -5.07 10.28
CA ASP A 169 -11.29 -4.60 10.26
C ASP A 169 -12.11 -5.38 9.20
N PHE A 170 -11.51 -5.66 8.04
CA PHE A 170 -12.17 -6.42 6.97
C PHE A 170 -12.32 -7.91 7.31
N ALA A 171 -11.30 -8.51 7.91
CA ALA A 171 -11.38 -9.90 8.41
C ALA A 171 -12.41 -10.05 9.52
N GLN A 172 -12.50 -9.07 10.42
CA GLN A 172 -13.52 -9.04 11.46
C GLN A 172 -14.94 -8.94 10.86
N TRP A 173 -15.15 -8.05 9.89
CA TRP A 173 -16.41 -7.95 9.16
C TRP A 173 -16.83 -9.28 8.50
N LEU A 174 -15.89 -9.99 7.85
CA LEU A 174 -16.16 -11.30 7.24
C LEU A 174 -16.59 -12.34 8.29
N LYS A 175 -15.96 -12.34 9.47
CA LYS A 175 -16.25 -13.29 10.55
C LYS A 175 -17.56 -12.97 11.24
N GLU A 176 -17.78 -11.72 11.64
CA GLU A 176 -18.89 -11.32 12.49
C GLU A 176 -20.18 -11.08 11.72
N GLU A 177 -20.11 -10.37 10.56
CA GLU A 177 -21.32 -10.06 9.80
C GLU A 177 -21.70 -11.13 8.78
N LEU A 178 -20.70 -11.83 8.20
CA LEU A 178 -20.96 -12.84 7.18
C LEU A 178 -20.78 -14.27 7.69
N ASN A 179 -20.42 -14.46 8.95
CA ASN A 179 -20.19 -15.76 9.58
C ASN A 179 -19.23 -16.66 8.79
N GLN A 180 -18.14 -16.07 8.26
CA GLN A 180 -17.16 -16.79 7.47
C GLN A 180 -16.00 -17.29 8.33
N ILE A 181 -15.47 -18.48 8.01
CA ILE A 181 -14.19 -18.94 8.55
C ILE A 181 -13.08 -18.25 7.76
N VAL A 182 -12.30 -17.38 8.43
CA VAL A 182 -11.21 -16.62 7.83
C VAL A 182 -9.90 -16.99 8.48
N VAL A 183 -8.97 -17.53 7.68
CA VAL A 183 -7.57 -17.75 8.06
C VAL A 183 -6.77 -16.54 7.61
N SER A 184 -6.25 -15.76 8.56
CA SER A 184 -5.46 -14.56 8.28
C SER A 184 -3.98 -14.91 8.13
N SER A 185 -3.27 -14.21 7.24
CA SER A 185 -1.82 -14.36 7.00
C SER A 185 -1.40 -15.81 6.71
N ASP A 186 -2.19 -16.52 5.90
CA ASP A 186 -1.92 -17.93 5.56
C ASP A 186 -0.72 -18.08 4.63
N LYS A 187 0.23 -18.91 5.02
CA LYS A 187 1.43 -19.25 4.24
C LYS A 187 1.49 -20.73 3.84
N SER A 188 0.53 -21.50 4.28
CA SER A 188 0.51 -22.95 4.04
C SER A 188 -0.01 -23.30 2.65
N VAL A 189 -0.97 -22.53 2.17
CA VAL A 189 -1.67 -22.76 0.90
C VAL A 189 -0.75 -22.53 -0.31
N LEU A 190 0.00 -21.43 -0.35
CA LEU A 190 0.84 -21.03 -1.50
C LEU A 190 2.33 -21.30 -1.30
N SER A 191 2.71 -22.39 -0.63
CA SER A 191 4.11 -22.79 -0.48
C SER A 191 5.05 -21.65 -0.02
N GLY A 192 4.56 -20.82 0.92
CA GLY A 192 5.32 -19.74 1.56
C GLY A 192 5.06 -18.32 1.01
N LEU A 193 4.15 -18.14 0.05
CA LEU A 193 3.53 -16.86 -0.21
C LEU A 193 2.38 -16.69 0.77
N GLU A 194 2.31 -15.51 1.39
CA GLU A 194 1.25 -15.19 2.34
C GLU A 194 -0.03 -14.81 1.60
N LEU A 195 -1.16 -15.29 2.10
CA LEU A 195 -2.50 -14.79 1.74
C LEU A 195 -2.99 -13.95 2.93
N ASP A 196 -3.37 -12.70 2.69
CA ASP A 196 -3.83 -11.80 3.77
C ASP A 196 -5.07 -12.40 4.46
N MET A 197 -6.02 -12.88 3.68
CA MET A 197 -7.20 -13.59 4.15
C MET A 197 -7.52 -14.76 3.23
N TYR A 198 -7.75 -15.95 3.80
CA TYR A 198 -8.20 -17.13 3.09
C TYR A 198 -9.50 -17.68 3.70
N LEU A 199 -10.50 -17.89 2.88
CA LEU A 199 -11.79 -18.45 3.21
C LEU A 199 -11.85 -19.89 2.66
N PRO A 200 -11.50 -20.90 3.46
CA PRO A 200 -11.33 -22.27 2.95
C PRO A 200 -12.65 -22.90 2.45
N GLU A 201 -13.77 -22.61 3.09
CA GLU A 201 -15.08 -23.13 2.67
C GLU A 201 -15.55 -22.64 1.30
N ASN A 202 -15.06 -21.46 0.88
CA ASN A 202 -15.43 -20.82 -0.37
C ASN A 202 -14.34 -20.92 -1.44
N ASN A 203 -13.18 -21.48 -1.11
CA ASN A 203 -11.98 -21.43 -1.95
C ASN A 203 -11.69 -19.99 -2.45
N LEU A 204 -11.85 -19.01 -1.56
CA LEU A 204 -11.66 -17.60 -1.85
C LEU A 204 -10.50 -17.04 -1.03
N ALA A 205 -9.58 -16.36 -1.68
CA ALA A 205 -8.55 -15.57 -1.04
C ALA A 205 -8.74 -14.09 -1.34
N ILE A 206 -8.44 -13.23 -0.38
CA ILE A 206 -8.57 -11.78 -0.47
C ILE A 206 -7.26 -11.15 -0.06
N GLU A 207 -6.73 -10.25 -0.90
CA GLU A 207 -5.56 -9.41 -0.65
C GLU A 207 -5.96 -7.96 -0.52
N ILE A 208 -5.46 -7.26 0.50
CA ILE A 208 -5.62 -5.81 0.64
C ILE A 208 -4.31 -5.12 0.28
N ASN A 209 -4.28 -4.57 -0.93
CA ASN A 209 -3.08 -3.97 -1.51
C ASN A 209 -2.92 -2.51 -1.12
N GLY A 210 -1.91 -2.20 -0.30
CA GLY A 210 -1.52 -0.82 0.01
C GLY A 210 -0.72 -0.19 -1.13
N ILE A 211 -1.04 1.04 -1.52
CA ILE A 211 -0.39 1.74 -2.64
C ILE A 211 1.13 1.84 -2.45
N ARG A 212 1.60 2.06 -1.22
CA ARG A 212 3.02 2.28 -0.93
C ARG A 212 3.88 1.03 -1.09
N PHE A 213 3.37 -0.14 -0.69
CA PHE A 213 4.13 -1.40 -0.66
C PHE A 213 3.92 -2.28 -1.91
N HIS A 214 2.96 -1.92 -2.75
CA HIS A 214 2.62 -2.63 -3.97
C HIS A 214 2.91 -1.83 -5.25
N SER A 215 3.64 -0.69 -5.11
CA SER A 215 4.15 0.06 -6.26
C SER A 215 5.30 -0.69 -6.93
N ASP A 216 5.52 -0.43 -8.22
CA ASP A 216 6.61 -0.99 -9.04
C ASP A 216 8.02 -0.77 -8.44
N MET A 217 8.14 0.11 -7.43
CA MET A 217 9.39 0.36 -6.71
C MET A 217 9.80 -0.77 -5.75
N TYR A 218 8.84 -1.60 -5.28
CA TYR A 218 9.09 -2.59 -4.23
C TYR A 218 8.77 -4.03 -4.63
N LYS A 219 7.95 -4.26 -5.66
CA LYS A 219 7.57 -5.59 -6.14
C LYS A 219 7.67 -5.67 -7.67
N ASP A 220 8.04 -6.85 -8.18
CA ASP A 220 8.00 -7.16 -9.62
C ASP A 220 6.58 -6.91 -10.16
N ARG A 221 6.48 -6.24 -11.31
CA ARG A 221 5.24 -5.92 -12.03
C ARG A 221 4.30 -7.12 -12.20
N ASN A 222 4.87 -8.33 -12.26
CA ASN A 222 4.13 -9.58 -12.40
C ASN A 222 3.83 -10.28 -11.06
N TYR A 223 4.16 -9.68 -9.91
CA TYR A 223 3.99 -10.33 -8.60
C TYR A 223 2.54 -10.75 -8.35
N HIS A 224 1.60 -9.83 -8.52
CA HIS A 224 0.17 -10.10 -8.32
C HIS A 224 -0.35 -11.14 -9.32
N LEU A 225 0.08 -11.05 -10.58
CA LEU A 225 -0.30 -12.02 -11.62
C LEU A 225 0.19 -13.43 -11.29
N LYS A 226 1.45 -13.57 -10.82
CA LYS A 226 2.00 -14.88 -10.41
C LYS A 226 1.23 -15.46 -9.25
N LYS A 227 0.94 -14.65 -8.22
CA LYS A 227 0.17 -15.08 -7.06
C LYS A 227 -1.24 -15.52 -7.43
N THR A 228 -1.91 -14.75 -8.31
CA THR A 228 -3.22 -15.11 -8.84
C THR A 228 -3.19 -16.42 -9.62
N LYS A 229 -2.17 -16.66 -10.45
CA LYS A 229 -2.02 -17.92 -11.18
C LYS A 229 -1.80 -19.10 -10.25
N GLU A 230 -0.91 -18.97 -9.26
CA GLU A 230 -0.66 -20.02 -8.27
C GLU A 230 -1.94 -20.37 -7.46
N CYS A 231 -2.76 -19.37 -7.12
CA CYS A 231 -4.07 -19.60 -6.51
C CYS A 231 -5.00 -20.38 -7.43
N ASN A 232 -5.13 -19.95 -8.69
CA ASN A 232 -6.01 -20.57 -9.66
C ASN A 232 -5.65 -22.03 -9.95
N GLU A 233 -4.34 -22.35 -10.02
CA GLU A 233 -3.84 -23.74 -10.19
C GLU A 233 -4.27 -24.65 -9.03
N LYS A 234 -4.56 -24.06 -7.87
CA LYS A 234 -5.07 -24.75 -6.67
C LYS A 234 -6.59 -24.68 -6.54
N GLY A 235 -7.29 -24.14 -7.52
CA GLY A 235 -8.74 -23.95 -7.48
C GLY A 235 -9.20 -22.84 -6.53
N ILE A 236 -8.30 -21.95 -6.12
CA ILE A 236 -8.59 -20.84 -5.22
C ILE A 236 -8.76 -19.57 -6.04
N ARG A 237 -9.89 -18.92 -5.88
CA ARG A 237 -10.13 -17.59 -6.45
C ARG A 237 -9.42 -16.54 -5.59
N LEU A 238 -8.50 -15.77 -6.18
CA LEU A 238 -7.88 -14.63 -5.51
C LEU A 238 -8.50 -13.33 -6.01
N ILE A 239 -8.91 -12.47 -5.08
CA ILE A 239 -9.34 -11.11 -5.38
C ILE A 239 -8.39 -10.10 -4.74
N HIS A 240 -8.15 -9.00 -5.44
CA HIS A 240 -7.29 -7.91 -5.01
C HIS A 240 -8.13 -6.67 -4.69
N ILE A 241 -8.09 -6.21 -3.45
CA ILE A 241 -8.76 -5.00 -2.98
C ILE A 241 -7.69 -3.92 -2.74
N TRP A 242 -7.82 -2.80 -3.42
CA TRP A 242 -6.92 -1.67 -3.16
C TRP A 242 -7.36 -0.90 -1.93
N SER A 243 -6.42 -0.60 -1.04
CA SER A 243 -6.71 0.09 0.23
C SER A 243 -7.37 1.46 0.03
N CYS A 244 -7.06 2.17 -1.05
CA CYS A 244 -7.74 3.42 -1.41
C CYS A 244 -9.21 3.21 -1.82
N ASP A 245 -9.52 2.12 -2.53
CA ASP A 245 -10.91 1.80 -2.87
C ASP A 245 -11.68 1.35 -1.64
N LEU A 246 -11.05 0.56 -0.75
CA LEU A 246 -11.67 0.16 0.51
C LEU A 246 -12.03 1.36 1.39
N LEU A 247 -11.16 2.38 1.46
CA LEU A 247 -11.43 3.61 2.20
C LEU A 247 -12.57 4.46 1.62
N ASN A 248 -12.68 4.51 0.29
CA ASN A 248 -13.59 5.44 -0.37
C ASN A 248 -14.90 4.80 -0.87
N LYS A 249 -14.93 3.46 -0.99
CA LYS A 249 -16.03 2.69 -1.62
C LYS A 249 -16.31 1.38 -0.88
N GLU A 250 -16.20 1.41 0.43
CA GLU A 250 -16.34 0.22 1.29
C GLU A 250 -17.64 -0.54 1.02
N ASP A 251 -18.77 0.17 0.90
CA ASP A 251 -20.09 -0.43 0.66
C ASP A 251 -20.13 -1.20 -0.68
N ILE A 252 -19.48 -0.66 -1.72
CA ILE A 252 -19.41 -1.33 -3.02
C ILE A 252 -18.56 -2.61 -2.90
N ILE A 253 -17.42 -2.53 -2.23
CA ILE A 253 -16.53 -3.66 -2.02
C ILE A 253 -17.23 -4.75 -1.20
N LYS A 254 -17.83 -4.37 -0.08
CA LYS A 254 -18.59 -5.30 0.78
C LYS A 254 -19.74 -5.96 0.00
N SER A 255 -20.46 -5.21 -0.82
CA SER A 255 -21.50 -5.73 -1.69
C SER A 255 -20.97 -6.73 -2.72
N GLN A 256 -19.83 -6.45 -3.34
CA GLN A 256 -19.21 -7.37 -4.31
C GLN A 256 -18.74 -8.66 -3.65
N VAL A 257 -18.14 -8.57 -2.45
CA VAL A 257 -17.72 -9.76 -1.68
C VAL A 257 -18.94 -10.59 -1.26
N ARG A 258 -20.03 -9.97 -0.77
CA ARG A 258 -21.29 -10.68 -0.49
C ARG A 258 -21.81 -11.41 -1.74
N HIS A 259 -21.75 -10.75 -2.90
CA HIS A 259 -22.17 -11.37 -4.15
C HIS A 259 -21.30 -12.58 -4.54
N ILE A 260 -19.98 -12.48 -4.38
CA ILE A 260 -19.04 -13.58 -4.66
C ILE A 260 -19.31 -14.77 -3.74
N LEU A 261 -19.63 -14.52 -2.48
CA LEU A 261 -19.96 -15.53 -1.47
C LEU A 261 -21.40 -16.08 -1.60
N GLY A 262 -22.22 -15.54 -2.52
CA GLY A 262 -23.63 -15.92 -2.64
C GLY A 262 -24.55 -15.36 -1.55
N LEU A 263 -24.06 -14.37 -0.78
CA LEU A 263 -24.71 -13.78 0.41
C LEU A 263 -25.35 -12.42 0.12
N SER A 264 -25.71 -12.13 -1.13
CA SER A 264 -26.45 -10.91 -1.46
C SER A 264 -27.80 -10.88 -0.71
N GLN A 265 -28.10 -9.73 -0.12
CA GLN A 265 -29.30 -9.55 0.70
C GLN A 265 -30.61 -9.68 -0.11
N ASN A 266 -30.55 -9.22 -1.36
CA ASN A 266 -31.70 -9.22 -2.26
C ASN A 266 -31.43 -10.10 -3.49
N LYS A 267 -32.42 -10.86 -3.92
CA LYS A 267 -32.39 -11.66 -5.13
C LYS A 267 -33.59 -11.32 -6.00
N VAL A 268 -33.33 -10.88 -7.23
CA VAL A 268 -34.34 -10.50 -8.21
C VAL A 268 -34.14 -11.34 -9.45
N TYR A 269 -35.22 -11.80 -10.08
CA TYR A 269 -35.12 -12.52 -11.33
C TYR A 269 -35.38 -11.58 -12.51
N ALA A 270 -34.55 -11.67 -13.52
CA ALA A 270 -34.66 -10.80 -14.68
C ALA A 270 -36.00 -10.95 -15.42
N ARG A 271 -36.64 -12.12 -15.35
CA ARG A 271 -37.99 -12.34 -15.95
C ARG A 271 -39.05 -11.41 -15.32
N ASP A 272 -38.86 -11.04 -14.06
CA ASP A 272 -39.82 -10.21 -13.29
C ASP A 272 -39.46 -8.70 -13.42
N CYS A 273 -38.54 -8.36 -14.32
CA CYS A 273 -38.07 -7.00 -14.55
C CYS A 273 -38.46 -6.51 -15.94
N GLU A 274 -38.75 -5.21 -16.04
CA GLU A 274 -38.90 -4.51 -17.33
C GLU A 274 -37.54 -3.93 -17.77
N ILE A 275 -37.31 -3.91 -19.09
CA ILE A 275 -36.20 -3.19 -19.69
C ILE A 275 -36.65 -1.78 -20.04
N LYS A 276 -35.93 -0.76 -19.61
CA LYS A 276 -36.15 0.64 -20.03
C LYS A 276 -34.80 1.28 -20.38
N GLU A 277 -34.84 2.25 -21.28
CA GLU A 277 -33.71 3.14 -21.51
C GLU A 277 -33.51 4.01 -20.27
N VAL A 278 -32.26 4.20 -19.84
CA VAL A 278 -31.93 4.96 -18.64
C VAL A 278 -31.43 6.35 -19.04
N SER A 279 -31.93 7.38 -18.37
CA SER A 279 -31.45 8.74 -18.59
C SER A 279 -29.95 8.88 -18.24
N ILE A 280 -29.28 9.88 -18.82
CA ILE A 280 -27.87 10.16 -18.52
C ILE A 280 -27.67 10.38 -17.02
N ASN A 281 -28.55 11.18 -16.41
CA ASN A 281 -28.44 11.53 -15.00
C ASN A 281 -28.65 10.31 -14.08
N ASP A 282 -29.70 9.52 -14.31
CA ASP A 282 -29.99 8.32 -13.52
C ASP A 282 -28.86 7.29 -13.66
N CYS A 283 -28.32 7.12 -14.87
CA CYS A 283 -27.17 6.28 -15.12
C CYS A 283 -25.94 6.71 -14.32
N HIS A 284 -25.64 8.02 -14.32
CA HIS A 284 -24.52 8.56 -13.55
C HIS A 284 -24.71 8.38 -12.05
N VAL A 285 -25.90 8.67 -11.53
CA VAL A 285 -26.22 8.47 -10.11
C VAL A 285 -26.09 7.00 -9.73
N PHE A 286 -26.70 6.11 -10.52
CA PHE A 286 -26.68 4.67 -10.25
C PHE A 286 -25.25 4.11 -10.27
N LEU A 287 -24.45 4.42 -11.29
CA LEU A 287 -23.09 3.91 -11.43
C LEU A 287 -22.14 4.46 -10.36
N ARG A 288 -22.27 5.72 -9.95
CA ARG A 288 -21.48 6.27 -8.83
C ARG A 288 -21.74 5.57 -7.53
N LYS A 289 -22.98 5.17 -7.27
CA LYS A 289 -23.38 4.49 -6.05
C LYS A 289 -23.04 3.01 -6.04
N ASN A 290 -23.03 2.35 -7.20
CA ASN A 290 -23.05 0.88 -7.26
C ASN A 290 -21.84 0.28 -7.97
N HIS A 291 -21.03 1.05 -8.75
CA HIS A 291 -19.92 0.52 -9.53
C HIS A 291 -18.57 1.02 -9.04
N LEU A 292 -17.61 0.11 -8.86
CA LEU A 292 -16.28 0.45 -8.31
C LEU A 292 -15.54 1.54 -9.11
N GLN A 293 -15.60 1.46 -10.44
CA GLN A 293 -15.00 2.48 -11.32
C GLN A 293 -15.93 3.69 -11.58
N GLY A 294 -17.10 3.72 -10.95
CA GLY A 294 -18.07 4.81 -11.08
C GLY A 294 -18.67 4.97 -12.49
N SER A 295 -19.18 6.18 -12.76
CA SER A 295 -19.87 6.49 -14.01
C SER A 295 -18.91 6.67 -15.17
N VAL A 296 -19.46 6.48 -16.39
CA VAL A 296 -18.75 6.66 -17.67
C VAL A 296 -19.72 7.28 -18.69
N VAL A 297 -19.20 8.12 -19.58
CA VAL A 297 -19.97 8.61 -20.72
C VAL A 297 -20.28 7.47 -21.66
N SER A 298 -21.56 7.25 -21.92
CA SER A 298 -22.05 6.13 -22.75
C SER A 298 -23.10 6.61 -23.75
N LYS A 299 -23.16 5.96 -24.91
CA LYS A 299 -24.13 6.26 -25.96
C LYS A 299 -25.48 5.58 -25.70
N HIS A 300 -25.44 4.29 -25.28
CA HIS A 300 -26.61 3.49 -25.01
C HIS A 300 -26.60 3.02 -23.56
N ARG A 301 -27.75 3.09 -22.90
CA ARG A 301 -27.94 2.81 -21.46
C ARG A 301 -29.26 2.09 -21.29
N TYR A 302 -29.23 0.82 -20.89
CA TYR A 302 -30.43 0.02 -20.62
C TYR A 302 -30.41 -0.49 -19.19
N GLY A 303 -31.55 -0.37 -18.52
CA GLY A 303 -31.72 -0.80 -17.13
C GLY A 303 -32.81 -1.84 -16.99
N LEU A 304 -32.65 -2.74 -16.03
CA LEU A 304 -33.71 -3.59 -15.50
C LEU A 304 -34.39 -2.89 -14.34
N TYR A 305 -35.70 -2.77 -14.43
CA TYR A 305 -36.55 -2.20 -13.40
C TYR A 305 -37.41 -3.29 -12.79
N HIS A 306 -37.34 -3.43 -11.47
CA HIS A 306 -38.19 -4.30 -10.67
C HIS A 306 -39.00 -3.42 -9.71
N ASN A 307 -40.33 -3.52 -9.76
CA ASN A 307 -41.24 -2.66 -8.97
C ASN A 307 -40.91 -1.15 -9.13
N ASN A 308 -40.66 -0.69 -10.35
CA ASN A 308 -40.25 0.67 -10.70
C ASN A 308 -38.86 1.12 -10.17
N GLU A 309 -38.10 0.23 -9.53
CA GLU A 309 -36.75 0.52 -9.09
C GLU A 309 -35.71 -0.03 -10.06
N LEU A 310 -34.69 0.79 -10.41
CA LEU A 310 -33.55 0.35 -11.24
C LEU A 310 -32.66 -0.58 -10.43
N VAL A 311 -32.59 -1.87 -10.83
CA VAL A 311 -31.83 -2.91 -10.11
C VAL A 311 -30.55 -3.35 -10.84
N GLN A 312 -30.47 -3.15 -12.16
CA GLN A 312 -29.26 -3.44 -12.92
C GLN A 312 -29.18 -2.55 -14.15
N ILE A 313 -27.97 -2.17 -14.56
CA ILE A 313 -27.72 -1.34 -15.75
C ILE A 313 -26.63 -1.97 -16.62
N ILE A 314 -26.75 -1.80 -17.92
CA ILE A 314 -25.71 -2.04 -18.91
C ILE A 314 -25.50 -0.80 -19.78
N THR A 315 -24.24 -0.47 -20.09
CA THR A 315 -23.93 0.72 -20.90
C THR A 315 -22.96 0.41 -22.02
N PHE A 316 -23.20 1.02 -23.18
CA PHE A 316 -22.36 0.86 -24.35
C PHE A 316 -21.93 2.21 -24.93
N GLY A 317 -20.74 2.23 -25.50
CA GLY A 317 -20.15 3.39 -26.17
C GLY A 317 -19.47 3.00 -27.49
N LYS A 318 -18.90 4.00 -28.17
CA LYS A 318 -18.03 3.76 -29.31
C LYS A 318 -16.73 3.11 -28.82
N MET A 319 -16.15 2.22 -29.62
CA MET A 319 -14.83 1.65 -29.33
C MET A 319 -13.76 2.75 -29.27
N ARG A 320 -13.02 2.81 -28.16
CA ARG A 320 -12.01 3.85 -27.93
C ARG A 320 -10.69 3.60 -28.65
N TYR A 321 -10.39 2.35 -28.98
CA TYR A 321 -9.10 1.92 -29.53
C TYR A 321 -9.21 1.15 -30.85
N ALA A 322 -10.20 1.46 -31.70
CA ALA A 322 -10.26 0.90 -33.04
C ALA A 322 -9.11 1.50 -33.89
N LYS A 323 -7.92 0.88 -33.81
CA LYS A 323 -6.74 1.26 -34.63
C LYS A 323 -6.89 0.94 -36.12
N ARG A 324 -7.97 0.25 -36.52
CA ARG A 324 -8.27 -0.11 -37.92
C ARG A 324 -9.67 0.39 -38.26
N GLU A 325 -9.73 1.59 -38.81
CA GLU A 325 -10.99 2.30 -39.13
C GLU A 325 -11.90 1.58 -40.10
N ASN A 326 -11.46 0.51 -40.78
CA ASN A 326 -12.18 -0.10 -41.88
C ASN A 326 -12.76 -1.51 -41.62
N GLU A 327 -12.49 -2.13 -40.46
CA GLU A 327 -12.92 -3.52 -40.21
C GLU A 327 -14.17 -3.66 -39.32
N HIS A 328 -14.56 -2.62 -38.56
CA HIS A 328 -15.66 -2.73 -37.61
C HIS A 328 -16.63 -1.56 -37.69
N THR A 329 -17.35 -1.46 -38.82
CA THR A 329 -18.59 -0.65 -38.89
C THR A 329 -19.60 -1.25 -37.91
N ASN A 330 -20.29 -0.42 -37.12
CA ASN A 330 -21.25 -0.85 -36.09
C ASN A 330 -20.65 -1.68 -34.94
N ALA A 331 -19.46 -1.24 -34.43
CA ALA A 331 -18.78 -1.86 -33.30
C ALA A 331 -18.97 -1.03 -32.02
N PHE A 332 -19.12 -1.70 -30.88
CA PHE A 332 -19.39 -1.09 -29.60
C PHE A 332 -18.48 -1.65 -28.49
N GLU A 333 -18.25 -0.82 -27.47
CA GLU A 333 -17.61 -1.23 -26.23
C GLU A 333 -18.69 -1.34 -25.13
N LEU A 334 -18.80 -2.49 -24.50
CA LEU A 334 -19.55 -2.65 -23.26
C LEU A 334 -18.73 -2.01 -22.14
N LEU A 335 -19.17 -0.84 -21.70
CA LEU A 335 -18.42 0.02 -20.78
C LEU A 335 -18.66 -0.34 -19.32
N ARG A 336 -19.93 -0.58 -18.95
CA ARG A 336 -20.33 -0.94 -17.58
C ARG A 336 -21.47 -1.94 -17.60
N LEU A 337 -21.37 -2.90 -16.68
CA LEU A 337 -22.43 -3.83 -16.30
C LEU A 337 -22.47 -3.85 -14.77
N CYS A 338 -23.56 -3.40 -14.19
CA CYS A 338 -23.62 -3.14 -12.75
C CYS A 338 -25.01 -3.44 -12.19
N SER A 339 -25.06 -4.20 -11.09
CA SER A 339 -26.26 -4.37 -10.28
C SER A 339 -26.29 -3.39 -9.12
N LYS A 340 -27.49 -3.13 -8.58
CA LYS A 340 -27.69 -2.40 -7.33
C LYS A 340 -26.93 -3.08 -6.19
N LEU A 341 -26.40 -2.32 -5.24
CA LEU A 341 -25.70 -2.86 -4.06
C LEU A 341 -26.55 -3.94 -3.37
N ASN A 342 -25.88 -4.96 -2.89
CA ASN A 342 -26.46 -6.10 -2.16
C ASN A 342 -27.59 -6.81 -2.90
N THR A 343 -27.65 -6.68 -4.23
CA THR A 343 -28.70 -7.28 -5.08
C THR A 343 -28.11 -8.16 -6.17
N THR A 344 -28.50 -9.42 -6.19
CA THR A 344 -28.20 -10.34 -7.29
C THR A 344 -29.38 -10.36 -8.27
N VAL A 345 -29.14 -10.00 -9.54
CA VAL A 345 -30.16 -10.05 -10.58
C VAL A 345 -29.91 -11.27 -11.48
N VAL A 346 -30.64 -12.36 -11.22
CA VAL A 346 -30.46 -13.63 -11.91
C VAL A 346 -30.91 -13.52 -13.36
N GLY A 347 -30.01 -13.80 -14.31
CA GLY A 347 -30.26 -13.70 -15.75
C GLY A 347 -30.26 -12.26 -16.28
N GLY A 348 -30.01 -11.26 -15.45
CA GLY A 348 -30.11 -9.86 -15.81
C GLY A 348 -29.09 -9.43 -16.87
N SER A 349 -27.85 -9.85 -16.72
CA SER A 349 -26.77 -9.53 -17.66
C SER A 349 -27.09 -10.03 -19.06
N SER A 350 -27.52 -11.27 -19.19
CA SER A 350 -27.91 -11.87 -20.48
C SER A 350 -29.14 -11.19 -21.07
N LYS A 351 -30.15 -10.88 -20.26
CA LYS A 351 -31.37 -10.19 -20.71
C LYS A 351 -31.05 -8.80 -21.29
N LEU A 352 -30.26 -8.01 -20.59
CA LEU A 352 -29.84 -6.67 -21.04
C LEU A 352 -28.94 -6.73 -22.27
N PHE A 353 -27.98 -7.63 -22.28
CA PHE A 353 -27.06 -7.80 -23.42
C PHE A 353 -27.79 -8.23 -24.67
N ASN A 354 -28.65 -9.24 -24.57
CA ASN A 354 -29.46 -9.72 -25.71
C ASN A 354 -30.43 -8.64 -26.21
N HIS A 355 -30.99 -7.82 -25.34
CA HIS A 355 -31.79 -6.67 -25.74
C HIS A 355 -30.99 -5.70 -26.60
N PHE A 356 -29.76 -5.34 -26.17
CA PHE A 356 -28.87 -4.48 -26.94
C PHE A 356 -28.51 -5.10 -28.30
N ILE A 357 -28.16 -6.38 -28.34
CA ILE A 357 -27.83 -7.09 -29.60
C ILE A 357 -29.00 -7.05 -30.57
N LYS A 358 -30.21 -7.35 -30.08
CA LYS A 358 -31.42 -7.34 -30.93
C LYS A 358 -31.74 -5.95 -31.47
N LEU A 359 -31.55 -4.91 -30.69
CA LEU A 359 -31.92 -3.55 -31.08
C LEU A 359 -30.90 -2.89 -32.03
N HIS A 360 -29.60 -3.19 -31.85
CA HIS A 360 -28.52 -2.50 -32.57
C HIS A 360 -27.82 -3.36 -33.61
N ASN A 361 -28.04 -4.68 -33.59
CA ASN A 361 -27.40 -5.65 -34.46
C ASN A 361 -25.89 -5.37 -34.68
N PRO A 362 -25.08 -5.28 -33.62
CA PRO A 362 -23.66 -4.93 -33.70
C PRO A 362 -22.86 -6.02 -34.41
N ASN A 363 -21.88 -5.64 -35.24
CA ASN A 363 -20.95 -6.58 -35.87
C ASN A 363 -19.91 -7.08 -34.83
N TYR A 364 -19.62 -6.25 -33.84
CA TYR A 364 -18.60 -6.56 -32.82
C TYR A 364 -18.88 -5.84 -31.51
N VAL A 365 -18.68 -6.54 -30.40
CA VAL A 365 -18.74 -5.96 -29.06
C VAL A 365 -17.49 -6.34 -28.28
N LEU A 366 -16.76 -5.36 -27.77
CA LEU A 366 -15.59 -5.53 -26.91
C LEU A 366 -15.93 -5.14 -25.49
N SER A 367 -15.26 -5.76 -24.51
CA SER A 367 -15.29 -5.33 -23.12
C SER A 367 -13.98 -5.65 -22.41
N TYR A 368 -13.72 -4.99 -21.29
CA TYR A 368 -12.54 -5.20 -20.46
C TYR A 368 -12.96 -5.71 -19.09
N ALA A 369 -12.47 -6.89 -18.71
CA ALA A 369 -12.67 -7.45 -17.39
C ALA A 369 -11.65 -6.88 -16.39
N ASN A 370 -12.11 -6.42 -15.23
CA ASN A 370 -11.20 -6.12 -14.14
C ASN A 370 -10.72 -7.42 -13.47
N ARG A 371 -9.46 -7.76 -13.70
CA ARG A 371 -8.84 -9.00 -13.24
C ARG A 371 -8.60 -9.04 -11.73
N ASP A 372 -8.61 -7.92 -11.05
CA ASP A 372 -8.54 -7.87 -9.59
C ASP A 372 -9.76 -8.55 -8.93
N TRP A 373 -10.88 -8.57 -9.64
CA TRP A 373 -12.17 -9.04 -9.12
C TRP A 373 -12.75 -10.26 -9.83
N SER A 374 -12.45 -10.44 -11.10
CA SER A 374 -13.18 -11.39 -11.94
C SER A 374 -12.29 -12.16 -12.87
N MET A 375 -12.58 -13.44 -13.01
CA MET A 375 -12.01 -14.31 -14.05
C MET A 375 -12.78 -14.21 -15.38
N GLY A 376 -13.70 -13.26 -15.52
CA GLY A 376 -14.44 -13.05 -16.75
C GLY A 376 -15.66 -13.95 -16.95
N SER A 377 -16.13 -14.65 -15.91
CA SER A 377 -17.26 -15.61 -16.02
C SER A 377 -18.53 -15.01 -16.60
N VAL A 378 -18.85 -13.75 -16.31
CA VAL A 378 -20.02 -13.07 -16.90
C VAL A 378 -19.89 -12.94 -18.42
N TYR A 379 -18.71 -12.70 -18.96
CA TYR A 379 -18.50 -12.57 -20.40
C TYR A 379 -18.65 -13.91 -21.11
N ASN A 380 -18.24 -15.02 -20.48
CA ASN A 380 -18.50 -16.36 -20.99
C ASN A 380 -20.00 -16.65 -21.11
N LEU A 381 -20.81 -16.21 -20.10
CA LEU A 381 -22.28 -16.31 -20.15
C LEU A 381 -22.90 -15.45 -21.26
N LEU A 382 -22.20 -14.39 -21.68
CA LEU A 382 -22.61 -13.54 -22.80
C LEU A 382 -22.06 -14.02 -24.17
N ASN A 383 -21.45 -15.22 -24.24
CA ASN A 383 -20.80 -15.81 -25.42
C ASN A 383 -19.64 -14.93 -25.97
N MET A 384 -19.02 -14.11 -25.15
CA MET A 384 -17.84 -13.34 -25.50
C MET A 384 -16.58 -14.20 -25.34
N LYS A 385 -15.64 -14.07 -26.30
CA LYS A 385 -14.35 -14.78 -26.27
C LYS A 385 -13.25 -13.89 -25.72
N GLU A 386 -12.31 -14.48 -25.00
CA GLU A 386 -11.11 -13.77 -24.56
C GLU A 386 -10.24 -13.43 -25.78
N ALA A 387 -9.92 -12.14 -25.94
CA ALA A 387 -9.14 -11.62 -27.07
C ALA A 387 -7.68 -11.30 -26.68
N GLY A 388 -7.38 -11.15 -25.40
CA GLY A 388 -6.03 -10.84 -24.88
C GLY A 388 -6.03 -10.05 -23.58
N TYR A 389 -4.85 -9.53 -23.23
CA TYR A 389 -4.59 -8.77 -22.01
C TYR A 389 -4.11 -7.36 -22.37
N THR A 390 -4.46 -6.37 -21.56
CA THR A 390 -4.01 -4.97 -21.67
C THR A 390 -3.19 -4.56 -20.45
#